data_b0df0a52193cfd0f2e7b46b117df4ef2
#
_entry.id   b0df0a52193cfd0f2e7b46b117df4ef2
#
_cell.length_a   1.000
_cell.length_b   1.000
_cell.length_c   1.000
_cell.angle_alpha   90.00
_cell.angle_beta   90.00
_cell.angle_gamma   90.00
#
_symmetry.space_group_name_H-M   'P 1'
#
loop_
_entity.id
_entity.type
_entity.pdbx_description
1 polymer ?
#
loop_
_entity_poly.entity_id
_entity_poly.type
_entity_poly.pdbx_seq_one_letter_code
_entity_poly.pdbx_strand_id
1 'polypeptide(L)'
;MTGSASVNSFYLQMCFCFFLLMLVPQGLRGESNFTVAAASSKIEATLTGDALKVSDSQLKQWVQKAADAVVAYYGRYSVPHLTLQIRSFDGRGVRGGQTFSRYGGFIRIAVGTQTTEDDLNSDWMLTHEMVHLTFPNMQDEHHWIEEGIATYVEPIARIQAGQFSASRMWFELVRDLPKGLPQSGDEGLDHTHTWGRTYWGGALFCFLADVEIRKQTQNKKGLQDALRAILNAGGNMLYDWPIEKALQTGDRAVGVEVLLKLYEQMRDRPMQADLDSLWKQLGIRVENGAAQFNDEAPLAKIREAISAPKPQS
;
A
#
# COMPACT_ATOMS: atom_id res chain seq x y z
N MET A 1 56.32 12.10 80.83
CA MET A 1 55.82 13.44 81.19
C MET A 1 54.76 13.81 80.20
N THR A 2 53.57 13.41 80.45
CA THR A 2 52.41 14.10 80.89
C THR A 2 52.03 15.31 80.00
N GLY A 3 50.90 15.21 79.38
CA GLY A 3 50.23 16.30 78.69
C GLY A 3 48.89 15.91 78.11
N SER A 4 47.90 15.95 78.99
CA SER A 4 46.48 15.83 78.67
C SER A 4 46.00 17.04 77.84
N ALA A 5 45.11 16.89 76.91
CA ALA A 5 44.23 17.90 76.40
C ALA A 5 42.94 17.36 75.78
N SER A 6 41.95 17.76 76.33
CA SER A 6 40.52 17.81 76.28
C SER A 6 39.84 17.67 74.90
N VAL A 7 38.77 16.94 75.01
CA VAL A 7 37.71 16.71 74.05
C VAL A 7 36.92 18.00 73.82
N ASN A 8 36.68 18.38 72.56
CA ASN A 8 35.56 19.26 72.22
C ASN A 8 34.70 18.63 71.15
N SER A 9 33.51 18.25 71.54
CA SER A 9 32.41 17.73 70.76
C SER A 9 31.84 18.82 69.85
N PHE A 10 31.88 18.64 68.54
CA PHE A 10 31.09 19.42 67.60
C PHE A 10 30.07 18.51 66.97
N TYR A 11 28.81 18.76 67.29
CA TYR A 11 27.68 18.11 66.65
C TYR A 11 27.56 18.60 65.19
N LEU A 12 27.84 17.72 64.26
CA LEU A 12 27.57 17.93 62.83
C LEU A 12 26.18 17.42 62.54
N GLN A 13 25.25 18.36 62.42
CA GLN A 13 23.89 18.11 61.98
C GLN A 13 23.92 17.73 60.50
N MET A 14 23.84 16.41 60.17
CA MET A 14 23.65 15.91 58.79
C MET A 14 22.21 16.13 58.37
N CYS A 15 21.97 17.18 57.57
CA CYS A 15 20.73 17.31 56.80
C CYS A 15 20.66 16.18 55.74
N PHE A 16 19.83 15.19 56.04
CA PHE A 16 19.41 14.20 55.02
C PHE A 16 18.42 14.89 54.08
N CYS A 17 18.90 15.43 52.97
CA CYS A 17 18.03 15.74 51.85
C CYS A 17 17.55 14.42 51.22
N PHE A 18 16.31 14.05 51.53
CA PHE A 18 15.57 13.03 50.80
C PHE A 18 15.30 13.56 49.39
N PHE A 19 16.15 13.21 48.43
CA PHE A 19 15.82 13.31 47.03
C PHE A 19 14.74 12.27 46.78
N LEU A 20 13.47 12.71 46.83
CA LEU A 20 12.35 11.91 46.29
C LEU A 20 12.53 11.83 44.78
N LEU A 21 13.20 10.78 44.29
CA LEU A 21 13.13 10.40 42.88
C LEU A 21 11.66 10.13 42.59
N MET A 22 10.97 11.11 42.00
CA MET A 22 9.73 10.85 41.31
C MET A 22 10.03 9.88 40.17
N LEU A 23 9.78 8.59 40.40
CA LEU A 23 9.61 7.60 39.35
C LEU A 23 8.43 8.09 38.54
N VAL A 24 8.72 8.80 37.45
CA VAL A 24 7.76 8.99 36.36
C VAL A 24 7.41 7.55 35.90
N PRO A 25 6.15 7.13 36.01
CA PRO A 25 5.78 5.82 35.50
C PRO A 25 6.12 5.81 34.02
N GLN A 26 7.11 5.01 33.64
CA GLN A 26 7.31 4.65 32.24
C GLN A 26 5.97 4.06 31.80
N GLY A 27 5.33 4.73 30.82
CA GLY A 27 4.05 4.33 30.32
C GLY A 27 4.07 2.82 30.03
N LEU A 28 3.11 2.13 30.61
CA LEU A 28 2.93 0.69 30.42
C LEU A 28 2.94 0.45 28.91
N ARG A 29 3.90 -0.32 28.44
CA ARG A 29 3.90 -0.86 27.07
C ARG A 29 2.58 -1.58 26.89
N GLY A 30 1.67 -0.93 26.17
CA GLY A 30 0.35 -1.51 25.92
C GLY A 30 0.47 -2.50 24.77
N GLU A 31 0.11 -3.74 25.00
CA GLU A 31 -0.22 -4.65 23.92
C GLU A 31 -1.74 -4.61 23.73
N SER A 32 -2.20 -4.19 22.55
CA SER A 32 -3.61 -4.20 22.19
C SER A 32 -3.83 -5.15 21.03
N ASN A 33 -4.81 -6.05 21.20
CA ASN A 33 -5.15 -7.04 20.20
C ASN A 33 -6.61 -6.83 19.77
N PHE A 34 -6.85 -6.84 18.46
CA PHE A 34 -8.21 -6.80 17.93
C PHE A 34 -8.35 -7.60 16.64
N THR A 35 -9.58 -7.90 16.29
CA THR A 35 -9.91 -8.65 15.09
C THR A 35 -10.81 -7.84 14.18
N VAL A 36 -10.53 -7.93 12.87
CA VAL A 36 -11.34 -7.37 11.79
C VAL A 36 -11.79 -8.48 10.87
N ALA A 37 -13.04 -8.44 10.43
CA ALA A 37 -13.58 -9.35 9.41
C ALA A 37 -13.42 -8.70 8.02
N ALA A 38 -12.90 -9.46 7.05
CA ALA A 38 -12.76 -9.05 5.66
C ALA A 38 -13.44 -10.09 4.76
N ALA A 39 -14.71 -9.90 4.42
CA ALA A 39 -15.56 -10.91 3.78
C ALA A 39 -15.54 -12.23 4.59
N SER A 40 -15.06 -13.32 4.01
CA SER A 40 -14.94 -14.64 4.69
C SER A 40 -13.59 -14.81 5.44
N SER A 41 -12.76 -13.78 5.48
CA SER A 41 -11.41 -13.84 6.06
C SER A 41 -11.32 -13.11 7.39
N LYS A 42 -10.29 -13.45 8.16
CA LYS A 42 -10.02 -12.88 9.49
C LYS A 42 -8.67 -12.16 9.47
N ILE A 43 -8.65 -10.94 9.98
CA ILE A 43 -7.43 -10.15 10.23
C ILE A 43 -7.24 -10.07 11.73
N GLU A 44 -6.15 -10.61 12.24
CA GLU A 44 -5.74 -10.51 13.64
C GLU A 44 -4.65 -9.45 13.74
N ALA A 45 -4.98 -8.32 14.37
CA ALA A 45 -4.07 -7.19 14.54
C ALA A 45 -3.55 -7.13 15.97
N THR A 46 -2.24 -6.93 16.10
CA THR A 46 -1.54 -6.72 17.37
C THR A 46 -0.80 -5.39 17.31
N LEU A 47 -1.08 -4.50 18.26
CA LEU A 47 -0.31 -3.27 18.48
C LEU A 47 0.75 -3.55 19.57
N THR A 48 2.01 -3.19 19.27
CA THR A 48 3.13 -3.31 20.21
C THR A 48 3.90 -2.00 20.31
N GLY A 49 4.42 -1.68 21.50
CA GLY A 49 5.20 -0.49 21.79
C GLY A 49 4.45 0.53 22.65
N ASP A 50 4.68 1.81 22.43
CA ASP A 50 4.09 2.89 23.22
C ASP A 50 2.63 3.15 22.80
N ALA A 51 1.85 3.72 23.72
CA ALA A 51 0.45 4.09 23.47
C ALA A 51 0.34 5.10 22.32
N LEU A 52 -0.64 4.91 21.45
CA LEU A 52 -0.96 5.83 20.38
C LEU A 52 -1.97 6.90 20.84
N LYS A 53 -1.93 8.06 20.18
CA LYS A 53 -2.95 9.10 20.36
C LYS A 53 -4.33 8.66 19.86
N VAL A 54 -4.37 7.85 18.81
CA VAL A 54 -5.60 7.25 18.27
C VAL A 54 -6.07 6.11 19.15
N SER A 55 -7.38 5.94 19.27
CA SER A 55 -8.00 4.85 20.02
C SER A 55 -7.95 3.51 19.25
N ASP A 56 -8.12 2.41 19.96
CA ASP A 56 -8.26 1.06 19.36
C ASP A 56 -9.41 1.00 18.37
N SER A 57 -10.51 1.73 18.62
CA SER A 57 -11.65 1.80 17.68
C SER A 57 -11.26 2.47 16.37
N GLN A 58 -10.47 3.54 16.40
CA GLN A 58 -9.97 4.23 15.20
C GLN A 58 -8.96 3.35 14.43
N LEU A 59 -8.08 2.64 15.13
CA LEU A 59 -7.19 1.65 14.51
C LEU A 59 -7.97 0.53 13.83
N LYS A 60 -8.96 -0.02 14.51
CA LYS A 60 -9.83 -1.07 13.96
C LYS A 60 -10.57 -0.57 12.71
N GLN A 61 -11.08 0.65 12.72
CA GLN A 61 -11.75 1.25 11.57
C GLN A 61 -10.80 1.47 10.40
N TRP A 62 -9.57 1.91 10.65
CA TRP A 62 -8.52 2.07 9.63
C TRP A 62 -8.19 0.73 8.96
N VAL A 63 -7.99 -0.35 9.74
CA VAL A 63 -7.74 -1.68 9.21
C VAL A 63 -8.95 -2.20 8.41
N GLN A 64 -10.18 -1.96 8.90
CA GLN A 64 -11.40 -2.34 8.18
C GLN A 64 -11.50 -1.62 6.83
N LYS A 65 -11.24 -0.30 6.79
CA LYS A 65 -11.27 0.49 5.54
C LYS A 65 -10.28 -0.06 4.51
N ALA A 66 -9.06 -0.39 4.91
CA ALA A 66 -8.07 -0.98 4.00
C ALA A 66 -8.53 -2.34 3.44
N ALA A 67 -9.07 -3.20 4.31
CA ALA A 67 -9.61 -4.50 3.91
C ALA A 67 -10.82 -4.36 2.96
N ASP A 68 -11.73 -3.43 3.25
CA ASP A 68 -12.91 -3.16 2.43
C ASP A 68 -12.53 -2.66 1.02
N ALA A 69 -11.47 -1.87 0.91
CA ALA A 69 -10.94 -1.44 -0.38
C ALA A 69 -10.47 -2.64 -1.23
N VAL A 70 -9.69 -3.55 -0.64
CA VAL A 70 -9.25 -4.79 -1.31
C VAL A 70 -10.44 -5.64 -1.73
N VAL A 71 -11.41 -5.84 -0.84
CA VAL A 71 -12.65 -6.60 -1.15
C VAL A 71 -13.45 -5.91 -2.25
N ALA A 72 -13.56 -4.59 -2.24
CA ALA A 72 -14.24 -3.84 -3.30
C ALA A 72 -13.61 -4.09 -4.66
N TYR A 73 -12.29 -4.09 -4.76
CA TYR A 73 -11.57 -4.30 -6.02
C TYR A 73 -11.60 -5.77 -6.45
N TYR A 74 -11.25 -6.72 -5.56
CA TYR A 74 -11.10 -8.13 -5.91
C TYR A 74 -12.38 -8.96 -5.79
N GLY A 75 -13.42 -8.46 -5.11
CA GLY A 75 -14.66 -9.20 -4.84
C GLY A 75 -14.56 -10.16 -3.65
N ARG A 76 -13.36 -10.37 -3.12
CA ARG A 76 -13.06 -11.20 -1.94
C ARG A 76 -11.76 -10.73 -1.30
N TYR A 77 -11.50 -11.15 -0.07
CA TYR A 77 -10.17 -11.02 0.51
C TYR A 77 -9.28 -12.18 0.04
N SER A 78 -7.97 -11.94 -0.08
CA SER A 78 -7.03 -12.85 -0.79
C SER A 78 -6.61 -14.07 -0.01
N VAL A 79 -6.50 -13.95 1.31
CA VAL A 79 -6.04 -15.01 2.21
C VAL A 79 -7.09 -15.27 3.29
N PRO A 80 -7.27 -16.51 3.78
CA PRO A 80 -8.27 -16.80 4.81
C PRO A 80 -7.94 -16.18 6.16
N HIS A 81 -6.63 -15.97 6.44
CA HIS A 81 -6.15 -15.38 7.68
C HIS A 81 -4.97 -14.43 7.39
N LEU A 82 -4.99 -13.24 7.99
CA LEU A 82 -3.90 -12.27 8.00
C LEU A 82 -3.51 -11.95 9.44
N THR A 83 -2.22 -12.04 9.73
CA THR A 83 -1.62 -11.47 10.94
C THR A 83 -1.09 -10.07 10.62
N LEU A 84 -1.60 -9.06 11.30
CA LEU A 84 -1.16 -7.66 11.16
C LEU A 84 -0.42 -7.22 12.43
N GLN A 85 0.88 -6.96 12.31
CA GLN A 85 1.68 -6.40 13.39
C GLN A 85 1.81 -4.89 13.21
N ILE A 86 1.20 -4.13 14.10
CA ILE A 86 1.34 -2.67 14.18
C ILE A 86 2.38 -2.37 15.25
N ARG A 87 3.42 -1.60 14.90
CA ARG A 87 4.44 -1.15 15.85
C ARG A 87 4.35 0.36 16.02
N SER A 88 4.36 0.82 17.27
CA SER A 88 4.46 2.25 17.49
C SER A 88 5.87 2.77 17.22
N PHE A 89 5.98 4.03 16.82
CA PHE A 89 7.25 4.77 16.78
C PHE A 89 7.02 6.20 17.28
N ASP A 90 8.07 6.84 17.77
CA ASP A 90 7.98 8.25 18.13
C ASP A 90 7.86 9.13 16.87
N GLY A 91 6.69 9.77 16.70
CA GLY A 91 6.37 10.57 15.53
C GLY A 91 4.91 10.53 15.12
N ARG A 92 4.63 10.85 13.86
CA ARG A 92 3.28 10.97 13.29
C ARG A 92 3.17 10.23 11.96
N GLY A 93 1.97 9.74 11.64
CA GLY A 93 1.64 9.07 10.39
C GLY A 93 1.96 7.57 10.38
N VAL A 94 1.84 6.97 9.22
CA VAL A 94 2.07 5.54 8.96
C VAL A 94 3.32 5.38 8.10
N ARG A 95 4.15 4.37 8.37
CA ARG A 95 5.38 4.11 7.60
C ARG A 95 5.85 2.66 7.70
N GLY A 96 6.77 2.28 6.81
CA GLY A 96 7.51 1.02 6.89
C GLY A 96 6.63 -0.21 6.76
N GLY A 97 5.62 -0.16 5.87
CA GLY A 97 4.82 -1.32 5.52
C GLY A 97 5.69 -2.41 4.90
N GLN A 98 5.43 -3.65 5.23
CA GLN A 98 6.07 -4.82 4.65
C GLN A 98 5.11 -6.00 4.72
N THR A 99 4.95 -6.69 3.59
CA THR A 99 4.10 -7.87 3.46
C THR A 99 4.96 -9.12 3.25
N PHE A 100 4.59 -10.22 3.91
CA PHE A 100 5.30 -11.49 3.88
C PHE A 100 4.32 -12.65 3.67
N SER A 101 4.74 -13.67 2.92
CA SER A 101 3.95 -14.88 2.66
C SER A 101 4.00 -15.90 3.81
N ARG A 102 4.80 -15.67 4.85
CA ARG A 102 4.99 -16.63 5.94
C ARG A 102 3.73 -16.78 6.80
N TYR A 103 3.40 -18.01 7.14
CA TYR A 103 2.33 -18.38 8.09
C TYR A 103 0.91 -17.91 7.70
N GLY A 104 0.63 -17.85 6.41
CA GLY A 104 -0.73 -17.54 5.94
C GLY A 104 -1.00 -16.10 5.55
N GLY A 105 0.00 -15.26 5.54
CA GLY A 105 -0.06 -13.82 5.28
C GLY A 105 0.27 -13.03 6.53
N PHE A 106 1.28 -12.20 6.42
CA PHE A 106 1.76 -11.38 7.52
C PHE A 106 2.11 -9.98 7.01
N ILE A 107 1.55 -8.96 7.65
CA ILE A 107 1.90 -7.55 7.40
C ILE A 107 2.49 -6.96 8.66
N ARG A 108 3.60 -6.25 8.51
CA ARG A 108 4.18 -5.38 9.54
C ARG A 108 4.08 -3.94 9.07
N ILE A 109 3.64 -3.06 9.98
CA ILE A 109 3.51 -1.63 9.69
C ILE A 109 3.78 -0.82 10.96
N ALA A 110 4.27 0.40 10.81
CA ALA A 110 4.54 1.29 11.93
C ALA A 110 3.61 2.49 11.94
N VAL A 111 3.08 2.84 13.13
CA VAL A 111 2.18 3.98 13.36
C VAL A 111 2.79 4.89 14.42
N GLY A 112 2.85 6.19 14.12
CA GLY A 112 3.43 7.18 15.03
C GLY A 112 2.56 7.40 16.27
N THR A 113 3.19 7.58 17.44
CA THR A 113 2.49 7.86 18.71
C THR A 113 1.61 9.10 18.67
N GLN A 114 1.94 10.08 17.81
CA GLN A 114 1.20 11.33 17.60
C GLN A 114 0.24 11.29 16.40
N THR A 115 0.04 10.12 15.79
CA THR A 115 -0.86 9.94 14.64
C THR A 115 -2.28 10.33 15.02
N THR A 116 -2.96 11.03 14.12
CA THR A 116 -4.36 11.43 14.26
C THR A 116 -5.27 10.56 13.39
N GLU A 117 -6.57 10.68 13.60
CA GLU A 117 -7.56 10.01 12.74
C GLU A 117 -7.46 10.46 11.27
N ASP A 118 -7.18 11.75 11.03
CA ASP A 118 -7.01 12.27 9.66
C ASP A 118 -5.78 11.68 8.99
N ASP A 119 -4.70 11.41 9.74
CA ASP A 119 -3.52 10.72 9.21
C ASP A 119 -3.86 9.29 8.80
N LEU A 120 -4.64 8.57 9.61
CA LEU A 120 -5.11 7.21 9.27
C LEU A 120 -6.08 7.22 8.08
N ASN A 121 -6.98 8.21 7.99
CA ASN A 121 -7.90 8.36 6.87
C ASN A 121 -7.18 8.69 5.56
N SER A 122 -6.04 9.36 5.63
CA SER A 122 -5.20 9.72 4.49
C SER A 122 -4.20 8.62 4.11
N ASP A 123 -4.03 7.62 4.97
CA ASP A 123 -3.07 6.53 4.74
C ASP A 123 -3.42 5.71 3.51
N TRP A 124 -2.40 5.43 2.73
CA TRP A 124 -2.45 4.57 1.55
C TRP A 124 -1.70 3.24 1.79
N MET A 125 -0.74 3.26 2.71
CA MET A 125 0.25 2.19 2.85
C MET A 125 -0.38 0.87 3.27
N LEU A 126 -1.31 0.86 4.22
CA LEU A 126 -1.93 -0.39 4.65
C LEU A 126 -2.73 -1.05 3.52
N THR A 127 -3.42 -0.27 2.69
CA THR A 127 -4.13 -0.81 1.52
C THR A 127 -3.15 -1.37 0.49
N HIS A 128 -2.03 -0.68 0.22
CA HIS A 128 -0.95 -1.13 -0.64
C HIS A 128 -0.38 -2.48 -0.16
N GLU A 129 -0.04 -2.59 1.12
CA GLU A 129 0.43 -3.86 1.71
C GLU A 129 -0.60 -4.99 1.61
N MET A 130 -1.89 -4.68 1.77
CA MET A 130 -2.94 -5.69 1.61
C MET A 130 -3.14 -6.11 0.15
N VAL A 131 -2.85 -5.24 -0.83
CA VAL A 131 -2.89 -5.61 -2.26
C VAL A 131 -1.81 -6.61 -2.60
N HIS A 132 -0.60 -6.55 -2.02
CA HIS A 132 0.43 -7.57 -2.24
C HIS A 132 -0.06 -8.99 -1.96
N LEU A 133 -0.96 -9.19 -1.01
CA LEU A 133 -1.53 -10.51 -0.71
C LEU A 133 -2.35 -11.09 -1.88
N THR A 134 -2.75 -10.28 -2.87
CA THR A 134 -3.71 -10.65 -3.93
C THR A 134 -3.08 -11.18 -5.20
N PHE A 135 -1.75 -11.19 -5.29
CA PHE A 135 -0.99 -11.63 -6.45
C PHE A 135 0.03 -12.71 -6.04
N PRO A 136 0.40 -13.65 -6.92
CA PRO A 136 1.38 -14.68 -6.60
C PRO A 136 2.74 -14.07 -6.26
N ASN A 137 3.48 -14.75 -5.39
CA ASN A 137 4.86 -14.40 -5.13
C ASN A 137 5.71 -14.66 -6.38
N MET A 138 6.52 -13.68 -6.76
CA MET A 138 7.35 -13.70 -7.97
C MET A 138 8.81 -13.93 -7.63
N GLN A 139 9.61 -14.25 -8.65
CA GLN A 139 11.08 -14.21 -8.52
C GLN A 139 11.55 -12.76 -8.39
N ASP A 140 12.70 -12.55 -7.74
CA ASP A 140 13.21 -11.22 -7.39
C ASP A 140 13.30 -10.27 -8.60
N GLU A 141 13.65 -10.78 -9.78
CA GLU A 141 13.72 -10.01 -11.03
C GLU A 141 12.38 -9.43 -11.46
N HIS A 142 11.27 -10.05 -11.04
CA HIS A 142 9.91 -9.63 -11.34
C HIS A 142 9.24 -8.87 -10.19
N HIS A 143 9.97 -8.50 -9.14
CA HIS A 143 9.42 -7.74 -8.01
C HIS A 143 8.70 -6.44 -8.42
N TRP A 144 9.08 -5.86 -9.55
CA TRP A 144 8.45 -4.68 -10.12
C TRP A 144 6.95 -4.85 -10.44
N ILE A 145 6.49 -6.09 -10.77
CA ILE A 145 5.06 -6.31 -11.07
C ILE A 145 4.24 -6.36 -9.78
N GLU A 146 4.79 -6.92 -8.69
CA GLU A 146 4.14 -6.96 -7.39
C GLU A 146 3.95 -5.53 -6.85
N GLU A 147 5.01 -4.71 -6.85
CA GLU A 147 4.97 -3.31 -6.45
C GLU A 147 4.11 -2.47 -7.40
N GLY A 148 4.20 -2.72 -8.69
CA GLY A 148 3.42 -2.03 -9.71
C GLY A 148 1.91 -2.27 -9.57
N ILE A 149 1.51 -3.51 -9.32
CA ILE A 149 0.10 -3.85 -9.05
C ILE A 149 -0.36 -3.14 -7.77
N ALA A 150 0.42 -3.22 -6.68
CA ALA A 150 0.05 -2.58 -5.43
C ALA A 150 -0.06 -1.05 -5.59
N THR A 151 0.87 -0.41 -6.29
CA THR A 151 0.88 1.04 -6.55
C THR A 151 -0.28 1.49 -7.44
N TYR A 152 -0.65 0.70 -8.47
CA TYR A 152 -1.73 1.05 -9.38
C TYR A 152 -3.12 0.76 -8.80
N VAL A 153 -3.27 -0.39 -8.13
CA VAL A 153 -4.56 -0.88 -7.64
C VAL A 153 -5.01 -0.16 -6.37
N GLU A 154 -4.09 0.18 -5.47
CA GLU A 154 -4.40 0.81 -4.17
C GLU A 154 -5.38 1.99 -4.31
N PRO A 155 -5.09 3.06 -5.08
CA PRO A 155 -5.99 4.20 -5.18
C PRO A 155 -7.32 3.88 -5.87
N ILE A 156 -7.33 2.95 -6.84
CA ILE A 156 -8.56 2.50 -7.51
C ILE A 156 -9.44 1.72 -6.53
N ALA A 157 -8.86 0.82 -5.74
CA ALA A 157 -9.58 0.06 -4.73
C ALA A 157 -10.25 0.98 -3.70
N ARG A 158 -9.54 2.01 -3.25
CA ARG A 158 -10.08 3.02 -2.34
C ARG A 158 -11.20 3.87 -2.96
N ILE A 159 -11.14 4.19 -4.26
CA ILE A 159 -12.26 4.84 -4.97
C ILE A 159 -13.46 3.91 -4.98
N GLN A 160 -13.28 2.64 -5.34
CA GLN A 160 -14.37 1.66 -5.38
C GLN A 160 -15.03 1.44 -4.02
N ALA A 161 -14.29 1.65 -2.93
CA ALA A 161 -14.79 1.64 -1.57
C ALA A 161 -15.33 3.00 -1.09
N GLY A 162 -15.38 4.04 -1.94
CA GLY A 162 -15.89 5.36 -1.59
C GLY A 162 -14.97 6.18 -0.66
N GLN A 163 -13.70 5.84 -0.56
CA GLN A 163 -12.75 6.46 0.37
C GLN A 163 -11.88 7.55 -0.26
N PHE A 164 -11.89 7.64 -1.59
CA PHE A 164 -10.98 8.46 -2.35
C PHE A 164 -11.66 9.05 -3.58
N SER A 165 -11.29 10.25 -4.03
CA SER A 165 -11.91 10.86 -5.20
C SER A 165 -11.17 10.53 -6.50
N ALA A 166 -11.92 10.31 -7.59
CA ALA A 166 -11.33 10.10 -8.91
C ALA A 166 -10.42 11.27 -9.34
N SER A 167 -10.83 12.52 -9.08
CA SER A 167 -10.02 13.69 -9.42
C SER A 167 -8.65 13.68 -8.75
N ARG A 168 -8.60 13.30 -7.47
CA ARG A 168 -7.34 13.20 -6.73
C ARG A 168 -6.47 12.05 -7.26
N MET A 169 -7.04 10.87 -7.49
CA MET A 169 -6.31 9.74 -8.06
C MET A 169 -5.68 10.09 -9.41
N TRP A 170 -6.47 10.63 -10.33
CA TRP A 170 -5.96 10.99 -11.64
C TRP A 170 -4.90 12.08 -11.59
N PHE A 171 -5.03 13.04 -10.67
CA PHE A 171 -3.98 14.02 -10.42
C PHE A 171 -2.68 13.36 -9.97
N GLU A 172 -2.75 12.43 -9.01
CA GLU A 172 -1.59 11.70 -8.50
C GLU A 172 -0.96 10.82 -9.59
N LEU A 173 -1.76 10.12 -10.41
CA LEU A 173 -1.24 9.33 -11.53
C LEU A 173 -0.55 10.19 -12.61
N VAL A 174 -1.15 11.32 -13.00
CA VAL A 174 -0.51 12.25 -13.98
C VAL A 174 0.82 12.77 -13.45
N ARG A 175 0.91 13.08 -12.16
CA ARG A 175 2.13 13.58 -11.51
C ARG A 175 3.22 12.50 -11.38
N ASP A 176 2.85 11.28 -11.07
CA ASP A 176 3.78 10.27 -10.56
C ASP A 176 4.13 9.16 -11.57
N LEU A 177 3.23 8.77 -12.48
CA LEU A 177 3.53 7.78 -13.53
C LEU A 177 4.75 8.10 -14.39
N PRO A 178 5.08 9.39 -14.71
CA PRO A 178 6.31 9.70 -15.42
C PRO A 178 7.61 9.26 -14.71
N LYS A 179 7.59 9.03 -13.40
CA LYS A 179 8.73 8.47 -12.64
C LYS A 179 9.06 7.04 -13.07
N GLY A 180 8.08 6.33 -13.65
CA GLY A 180 8.22 4.98 -14.17
C GLY A 180 8.73 4.90 -15.61
N LEU A 181 8.89 6.01 -16.32
CA LEU A 181 9.47 6.02 -17.67
C LEU A 181 10.95 5.64 -17.64
N PRO A 182 11.44 4.92 -18.67
CA PRO A 182 12.86 4.60 -18.78
C PRO A 182 13.75 5.84 -18.75
N GLN A 183 14.85 5.74 -18.04
CA GLN A 183 15.93 6.74 -17.98
C GLN A 183 17.16 6.24 -18.74
N SER A 184 18.19 7.08 -18.84
CA SER A 184 19.47 6.67 -19.42
C SER A 184 20.05 5.47 -18.66
N GLY A 185 20.43 4.42 -19.38
CA GLY A 185 20.95 3.17 -18.80
C GLY A 185 19.86 2.17 -18.35
N ASP A 186 18.59 2.41 -18.68
CA ASP A 186 17.52 1.45 -18.46
C ASP A 186 17.66 0.24 -19.41
N GLU A 187 17.56 -0.97 -18.86
CA GLU A 187 17.69 -2.23 -19.58
C GLU A 187 16.37 -3.02 -19.59
N GLY A 188 15.26 -2.40 -19.22
CA GLY A 188 13.95 -3.04 -19.09
C GLY A 188 13.57 -3.33 -17.65
N LEU A 189 12.32 -3.75 -17.42
CA LEU A 189 11.77 -3.88 -16.08
C LEU A 189 12.40 -5.01 -15.27
N ASP A 190 12.78 -6.13 -15.93
CA ASP A 190 13.42 -7.27 -15.25
C ASP A 190 14.89 -6.99 -14.88
N HIS A 191 15.49 -5.93 -15.43
CA HIS A 191 16.92 -5.63 -15.24
C HIS A 191 17.19 -4.30 -14.55
N THR A 192 16.20 -3.41 -14.44
CA THR A 192 16.37 -2.07 -13.87
C THR A 192 15.60 -1.92 -12.56
N HIS A 193 16.28 -2.12 -11.43
CA HIS A 193 15.68 -2.18 -10.08
C HIS A 193 15.77 -0.85 -9.33
N THR A 194 15.65 0.30 -10.04
CA THR A 194 15.54 1.60 -9.36
C THR A 194 14.15 1.74 -8.74
N TRP A 195 14.01 2.53 -7.66
CA TRP A 195 12.72 2.79 -7.05
C TRP A 195 11.65 3.24 -8.06
N GLY A 196 11.99 4.15 -8.97
CA GLY A 196 11.07 4.63 -10.00
C GLY A 196 10.62 3.52 -10.93
N ARG A 197 11.53 2.64 -11.39
CA ARG A 197 11.19 1.54 -12.29
C ARG A 197 10.44 0.42 -11.57
N THR A 198 10.79 0.10 -10.35
CA THR A 198 10.11 -0.94 -9.58
C THR A 198 8.65 -0.53 -9.30
N TYR A 199 8.42 0.60 -8.67
CA TYR A 199 7.08 1.03 -8.27
C TYR A 199 6.29 1.63 -9.44
N TRP A 200 6.82 2.68 -10.04
CA TRP A 200 6.10 3.44 -11.07
C TRP A 200 6.22 2.83 -12.47
N GLY A 201 7.32 2.12 -12.78
CA GLY A 201 7.44 1.34 -14.00
C GLY A 201 6.46 0.18 -14.02
N GLY A 202 6.30 -0.51 -12.90
CA GLY A 202 5.28 -1.53 -12.72
C GLY A 202 3.86 -0.96 -12.75
N ALA A 203 3.60 0.19 -12.11
CA ALA A 203 2.31 0.88 -12.20
C ALA A 203 2.02 1.36 -13.63
N LEU A 204 3.03 1.81 -14.37
CA LEU A 204 2.90 2.17 -15.78
C LEU A 204 2.51 0.96 -16.64
N PHE A 205 3.15 -0.21 -16.43
CA PHE A 205 2.73 -1.46 -17.05
C PHE A 205 1.25 -1.75 -16.79
N CYS A 206 0.82 -1.69 -15.53
CA CYS A 206 -0.58 -1.94 -15.14
C CYS A 206 -1.55 -0.94 -15.80
N PHE A 207 -1.20 0.34 -15.82
CA PHE A 207 -2.03 1.37 -16.44
C PHE A 207 -2.16 1.18 -17.96
N LEU A 208 -1.05 0.93 -18.67
CA LEU A 208 -1.06 0.68 -20.10
C LEU A 208 -1.86 -0.59 -20.42
N ALA A 209 -1.71 -1.63 -19.61
CA ALA A 209 -2.47 -2.88 -19.76
C ALA A 209 -3.97 -2.64 -19.57
N ASP A 210 -4.39 -1.91 -18.52
CA ASP A 210 -5.81 -1.63 -18.26
C ASP A 210 -6.45 -0.84 -19.40
N VAL A 211 -5.76 0.21 -19.88
CA VAL A 211 -6.24 1.00 -21.03
C VAL A 211 -6.34 0.13 -22.29
N GLU A 212 -5.33 -0.70 -22.60
CA GLU A 212 -5.31 -1.49 -23.82
C GLU A 212 -6.33 -2.64 -23.79
N ILE A 213 -6.48 -3.34 -22.65
CA ILE A 213 -7.54 -4.34 -22.46
C ILE A 213 -8.90 -3.70 -22.71
N ARG A 214 -9.17 -2.53 -22.13
CA ARG A 214 -10.45 -1.84 -22.31
C ARG A 214 -10.69 -1.40 -23.74
N LYS A 215 -9.67 -0.93 -24.45
CA LYS A 215 -9.77 -0.60 -25.88
C LYS A 215 -10.14 -1.83 -26.72
N GLN A 216 -9.43 -2.93 -26.56
CA GLN A 216 -9.64 -4.15 -27.35
C GLN A 216 -10.97 -4.85 -27.01
N THR A 217 -11.44 -4.74 -25.76
CA THR A 217 -12.70 -5.35 -25.31
C THR A 217 -13.90 -4.39 -25.39
N GLN A 218 -13.76 -3.20 -25.98
CA GLN A 218 -14.80 -2.17 -25.98
C GLN A 218 -15.28 -1.84 -24.57
N ASN A 219 -14.34 -1.71 -23.65
CA ASN A 219 -14.56 -1.40 -22.21
C ASN A 219 -15.39 -2.45 -21.45
N LYS A 220 -15.53 -3.68 -21.98
CA LYS A 220 -16.22 -4.79 -21.29
C LYS A 220 -15.37 -5.45 -20.23
N LYS A 221 -14.05 -5.40 -20.39
CA LYS A 221 -13.04 -5.96 -19.49
C LYS A 221 -11.96 -4.93 -19.20
N GLY A 222 -11.32 -5.06 -18.04
CA GLY A 222 -10.18 -4.26 -17.65
C GLY A 222 -9.15 -5.09 -16.87
N LEU A 223 -8.07 -4.48 -16.42
CA LEU A 223 -7.04 -5.14 -15.62
C LEU A 223 -7.63 -5.79 -14.35
N GLN A 224 -8.65 -5.18 -13.76
CA GLN A 224 -9.36 -5.73 -12.60
C GLN A 224 -9.92 -7.14 -12.86
N ASP A 225 -10.46 -7.40 -14.06
CA ASP A 225 -10.98 -8.74 -14.43
C ASP A 225 -9.85 -9.76 -14.53
N ALA A 226 -8.71 -9.35 -15.09
CA ALA A 226 -7.50 -10.20 -15.18
C ALA A 226 -6.97 -10.55 -13.78
N LEU A 227 -6.79 -9.55 -12.90
CA LEU A 227 -6.26 -9.75 -11.55
C LEU A 227 -7.21 -10.59 -10.68
N ARG A 228 -8.52 -10.41 -10.82
CA ARG A 228 -9.53 -11.27 -10.17
C ARG A 228 -9.43 -12.71 -10.63
N ALA A 229 -9.22 -12.94 -11.91
CA ALA A 229 -9.08 -14.29 -12.45
C ALA A 229 -7.80 -14.98 -11.95
N ILE A 230 -6.68 -14.25 -11.86
CA ILE A 230 -5.44 -14.76 -11.27
C ILE A 230 -5.68 -15.18 -9.81
N LEU A 231 -6.28 -14.30 -9.01
CA LEU A 231 -6.60 -14.59 -7.61
C LEU A 231 -7.56 -15.78 -7.48
N ASN A 232 -8.60 -15.88 -8.33
CA ASN A 232 -9.58 -16.97 -8.32
C ASN A 232 -8.98 -18.31 -8.77
N ALA A 233 -7.93 -18.28 -9.59
CA ALA A 233 -7.15 -19.46 -9.96
C ALA A 233 -6.16 -19.92 -8.87
N GLY A 234 -6.17 -19.27 -7.69
CA GLY A 234 -5.30 -19.56 -6.56
C GLY A 234 -3.98 -18.76 -6.55
N GLY A 235 -3.82 -17.81 -7.47
CA GLY A 235 -2.66 -16.93 -7.54
C GLY A 235 -2.72 -15.83 -6.47
N ASN A 236 -2.19 -16.11 -5.29
CA ASN A 236 -2.00 -15.15 -4.21
C ASN A 236 -0.59 -15.30 -3.64
N MET A 237 -0.17 -14.39 -2.78
CA MET A 237 1.18 -14.31 -2.24
C MET A 237 1.67 -15.57 -1.50
N LEU A 238 0.80 -16.50 -1.15
CA LEU A 238 1.17 -17.76 -0.49
C LEU A 238 1.77 -18.79 -1.47
N TYR A 239 1.72 -18.51 -2.77
CA TYR A 239 2.13 -19.44 -3.82
C TYR A 239 3.06 -18.77 -4.83
N ASP A 240 4.18 -19.43 -5.12
CA ASP A 240 5.10 -19.00 -6.16
C ASP A 240 4.58 -19.41 -7.54
N TRP A 241 4.46 -18.44 -8.45
CA TRP A 241 4.12 -18.69 -9.85
C TRP A 241 5.17 -18.09 -10.77
N PRO A 242 5.45 -18.75 -11.92
CA PRO A 242 6.13 -18.07 -13.03
C PRO A 242 5.28 -16.88 -13.50
N ILE A 243 5.93 -15.77 -13.85
CA ILE A 243 5.22 -14.55 -14.28
C ILE A 243 4.34 -14.83 -15.49
N GLU A 244 4.81 -15.63 -16.46
CA GLU A 244 4.04 -15.97 -17.65
C GLU A 244 2.73 -16.70 -17.31
N LYS A 245 2.74 -17.57 -16.29
CA LYS A 245 1.52 -18.25 -15.82
C LYS A 245 0.50 -17.24 -15.30
N ALA A 246 0.94 -16.25 -14.55
CA ALA A 246 0.05 -15.21 -14.03
C ALA A 246 -0.53 -14.37 -15.18
N LEU A 247 0.33 -13.85 -16.06
CA LEU A 247 -0.08 -13.00 -17.19
C LEU A 247 -1.00 -13.72 -18.16
N GLN A 248 -0.68 -14.96 -18.54
CA GLN A 248 -1.52 -15.81 -19.41
C GLN A 248 -2.88 -16.13 -18.75
N THR A 249 -2.92 -16.29 -17.42
CA THR A 249 -4.18 -16.51 -16.70
C THR A 249 -5.07 -15.27 -16.81
N GLY A 250 -4.49 -14.06 -16.63
CA GLY A 250 -5.17 -12.80 -16.84
C GLY A 250 -5.67 -12.62 -18.27
N ASP A 251 -4.79 -12.81 -19.27
CA ASP A 251 -5.12 -12.66 -20.69
C ASP A 251 -6.25 -13.58 -21.13
N ARG A 252 -6.22 -14.85 -20.72
CA ARG A 252 -7.33 -15.79 -20.98
C ARG A 252 -8.66 -15.31 -20.42
N ALA A 253 -8.66 -14.71 -19.23
CA ALA A 253 -9.87 -14.26 -18.58
C ALA A 253 -10.50 -13.01 -19.23
N VAL A 254 -9.67 -12.13 -19.77
CA VAL A 254 -10.14 -10.95 -20.49
C VAL A 254 -10.37 -11.20 -21.99
N GLY A 255 -9.87 -12.31 -22.53
CA GLY A 255 -10.05 -12.73 -23.92
C GLY A 255 -9.17 -11.98 -24.93
N VAL A 256 -8.13 -11.30 -24.47
CA VAL A 256 -7.17 -10.56 -25.30
C VAL A 256 -5.76 -10.76 -24.74
N GLU A 257 -4.74 -10.84 -25.63
CA GLU A 257 -3.34 -11.00 -25.27
C GLU A 257 -2.68 -9.63 -25.09
N VAL A 258 -2.87 -9.00 -23.96
CA VAL A 258 -2.29 -7.69 -23.66
C VAL A 258 -1.17 -7.80 -22.63
N LEU A 259 -1.40 -8.53 -21.54
CA LEU A 259 -0.46 -8.60 -20.42
C LEU A 259 0.87 -9.25 -20.86
N LEU A 260 0.82 -10.42 -21.50
CA LEU A 260 2.02 -11.10 -21.94
C LEU A 260 2.77 -10.31 -23.01
N LYS A 261 2.07 -9.76 -24.00
CA LYS A 261 2.69 -8.94 -25.05
C LYS A 261 3.37 -7.69 -24.50
N LEU A 262 2.72 -7.01 -23.53
CA LEU A 262 3.30 -5.81 -22.92
C LEU A 262 4.52 -6.18 -22.07
N TYR A 263 4.47 -7.30 -21.35
CA TYR A 263 5.61 -7.84 -20.62
C TYR A 263 6.81 -8.08 -21.56
N GLU A 264 6.63 -8.78 -22.66
CA GLU A 264 7.68 -9.03 -23.66
C GLU A 264 8.28 -7.75 -24.25
N GLN A 265 7.51 -6.66 -24.30
CA GLN A 265 7.98 -5.37 -24.79
C GLN A 265 8.78 -4.60 -23.74
N MET A 266 8.50 -4.79 -22.46
CA MET A 266 9.05 -3.97 -21.37
C MET A 266 10.12 -4.66 -20.51
N ARG A 267 10.19 -6.02 -20.55
CA ARG A 267 11.05 -6.79 -19.65
C ARG A 267 12.55 -6.58 -19.89
N ASP A 268 13.00 -6.67 -21.15
CA ASP A 268 14.43 -6.73 -21.54
C ASP A 268 14.91 -5.44 -22.24
N ARG A 269 14.11 -4.41 -22.32
CA ARG A 269 14.47 -3.15 -23.01
C ARG A 269 13.62 -1.98 -22.56
N PRO A 270 14.15 -0.77 -22.63
CA PRO A 270 13.39 0.44 -22.32
C PRO A 270 12.26 0.63 -23.36
N MET A 271 11.02 0.71 -22.89
CA MET A 271 9.86 1.07 -23.70
C MET A 271 9.34 2.44 -23.27
N GLN A 272 9.36 3.41 -24.17
CA GLN A 272 8.78 4.72 -23.93
C GLN A 272 7.26 4.68 -24.10
N ALA A 273 6.54 5.40 -23.26
CA ALA A 273 5.11 5.61 -23.39
C ALA A 273 4.80 7.11 -23.54
N ASP A 274 3.99 7.45 -24.54
CA ASP A 274 3.52 8.82 -24.76
C ASP A 274 2.35 9.12 -23.80
N LEU A 275 2.70 9.43 -22.55
CA LEU A 275 1.72 9.75 -21.51
C LEU A 275 0.92 11.02 -21.83
N ASP A 276 1.54 12.01 -22.44
CA ASP A 276 0.85 13.27 -22.78
C ASP A 276 -0.27 13.06 -23.80
N SER A 277 -0.02 12.23 -24.81
CA SER A 277 -1.06 11.82 -25.77
C SER A 277 -2.15 11.02 -25.07
N LEU A 278 -1.77 10.10 -24.17
CA LEU A 278 -2.71 9.26 -23.46
C LEU A 278 -3.62 10.06 -22.51
N TRP A 279 -3.08 11.03 -21.79
CA TRP A 279 -3.88 11.94 -20.95
C TRP A 279 -4.89 12.75 -21.77
N LYS A 280 -4.49 13.25 -22.94
CA LYS A 280 -5.41 13.95 -23.86
C LYS A 280 -6.53 13.03 -24.34
N GLN A 281 -6.21 11.80 -24.73
CA GLN A 281 -7.20 10.82 -25.18
C GLN A 281 -8.18 10.42 -24.06
N LEU A 282 -7.71 10.28 -22.82
CA LEU A 282 -8.52 10.01 -21.65
C LEU A 282 -9.32 11.26 -21.19
N GLY A 283 -9.05 12.43 -21.75
CA GLY A 283 -9.70 13.67 -21.38
C GLY A 283 -9.28 14.19 -20.01
N ILE A 284 -8.01 14.03 -19.64
CA ILE A 284 -7.47 14.43 -18.33
C ILE A 284 -6.59 15.66 -18.51
N ARG A 285 -6.83 16.70 -17.72
CA ARG A 285 -5.96 17.84 -17.53
C ARG A 285 -5.75 18.10 -16.05
N VAL A 286 -4.61 18.62 -15.67
CA VAL A 286 -4.31 19.03 -14.30
C VAL A 286 -4.38 20.54 -14.20
N GLU A 287 -5.24 21.04 -13.33
CA GLU A 287 -5.40 22.46 -13.05
C GLU A 287 -5.53 22.64 -11.51
N ASN A 288 -4.80 23.59 -10.96
CA ASN A 288 -4.83 23.94 -9.53
C ASN A 288 -4.68 22.73 -8.56
N GLY A 289 -3.83 21.75 -8.93
CA GLY A 289 -3.57 20.57 -8.10
C GLY A 289 -4.67 19.51 -8.10
N ALA A 290 -5.58 19.55 -9.08
CA ALA A 290 -6.65 18.57 -9.25
C ALA A 290 -6.78 18.16 -10.72
N ALA A 291 -7.23 16.94 -10.98
CA ALA A 291 -7.58 16.53 -12.33
C ALA A 291 -8.94 17.08 -12.72
N GLN A 292 -9.00 17.65 -13.92
CA GLN A 292 -10.21 18.08 -14.62
C GLN A 292 -10.49 17.13 -15.78
N PHE A 293 -11.75 16.89 -16.08
CA PHE A 293 -12.17 15.88 -17.04
C PHE A 293 -12.90 16.49 -18.24
N ASN A 294 -12.56 15.99 -19.43
CA ASN A 294 -13.32 16.22 -20.66
C ASN A 294 -14.02 14.90 -21.06
N ASP A 295 -15.32 14.85 -20.93
CA ASP A 295 -16.11 13.65 -21.19
C ASP A 295 -16.35 13.38 -22.68
N GLU A 296 -16.02 14.35 -23.56
CA GLU A 296 -16.04 14.19 -25.01
C GLU A 296 -14.74 13.61 -25.58
N ALA A 297 -13.73 13.34 -24.75
CA ALA A 297 -12.47 12.78 -25.20
C ALA A 297 -12.64 11.33 -25.68
N PRO A 298 -11.83 10.87 -26.65
CA PRO A 298 -12.00 9.56 -27.29
C PRO A 298 -12.02 8.35 -26.33
N LEU A 299 -11.27 8.44 -25.22
CA LEU A 299 -11.16 7.39 -24.20
C LEU A 299 -11.78 7.80 -22.86
N ALA A 300 -12.66 8.82 -22.83
CA ALA A 300 -13.31 9.29 -21.60
C ALA A 300 -14.04 8.16 -20.87
N LYS A 301 -14.73 7.28 -21.61
CA LYS A 301 -15.45 6.13 -21.03
C LYS A 301 -14.51 5.10 -20.39
N ILE A 302 -13.26 5.00 -20.85
CA ILE A 302 -12.23 4.15 -20.22
C ILE A 302 -11.78 4.79 -18.91
N ARG A 303 -11.49 6.10 -18.90
CA ARG A 303 -11.19 6.84 -17.68
C ARG A 303 -12.28 6.66 -16.62
N GLU A 304 -13.54 6.88 -17.00
CA GLU A 304 -14.69 6.69 -16.11
C GLU A 304 -14.74 5.27 -15.54
N ALA A 305 -14.57 4.26 -16.39
CA ALA A 305 -14.66 2.86 -15.96
C ALA A 305 -13.50 2.42 -15.02
N ILE A 306 -12.29 2.98 -15.20
CA ILE A 306 -11.15 2.73 -14.30
C ILE A 306 -11.46 3.26 -12.89
N SER A 307 -12.03 4.47 -12.81
CA SER A 307 -12.26 5.17 -11.55
C SER A 307 -13.72 5.18 -11.08
N ALA A 308 -14.55 4.28 -11.62
CA ALA A 308 -15.94 4.17 -11.19
C ALA A 308 -16.04 3.64 -9.75
N PRO A 309 -16.74 4.34 -8.84
CA PRO A 309 -17.11 3.75 -7.57
C PRO A 309 -18.02 2.55 -7.81
N LYS A 310 -17.89 1.49 -7.00
CA LYS A 310 -18.86 0.40 -7.05
C LYS A 310 -20.19 0.88 -6.46
N PRO A 311 -21.35 0.46 -7.05
CA PRO A 311 -22.62 0.62 -6.37
C PRO A 311 -22.52 -0.07 -5.00
N GLN A 312 -22.84 0.67 -3.95
CA GLN A 312 -23.02 0.06 -2.62
C GLN A 312 -24.23 -0.88 -2.72
N SER A 313 -23.98 -2.18 -2.57
CA SER A 313 -25.03 -3.21 -2.53
C SER A 313 -25.69 -3.27 -1.17
#